data_3531f34704e259de491b004b36292a46
#
_entry.id   3531f34704e259de491b004b36292a46
#
_cell.length_a   1.000
_cell.length_b   1.000
_cell.length_c   1.000
_cell.angle_alpha   90.00
_cell.angle_beta   90.00
_cell.angle_gamma   90.00
#
_symmetry.space_group_name_H-M   'P 1'
#
loop_
_entity.id
_entity.type
_entity.pdbx_description
1 polymer ?
#
loop_
_entity_poly.entity_id
_entity_poly.type
_entity_poly.pdbx_seq_one_letter_code
_entity_poly.pdbx_strand_id
1 'polypeptide(L)'
;MEFKIKYYKDLVSFHIPDQNVLGNILPNTAPAAVSEAEEVARALSVPFGTPRLSEIVRSGEKIVIVTSDITRPVPSKIIIPRLLDELGKAGVKDEDVTIVFGLGSHRKQTEEEQKSLVGEEVYSRVKCVDSDPEDCVHLGVCRNGTPVDIFRTVAEADRRILVGNVEYHYFAGYSGGMKAIMPGVSSRAAIQANHKNMIHPGAFAGNLKDNPVRDDIEEAADFISVDFILNVALDNHKRIAFAAAGHPVEAHRKACAFLDKIYKKKVKKAADIVIVSTGGYPKDINLYQAQKSIDNVKHIVRKGGIMIVAASCREGYGSDVFGKWINTYSTPGERIEEIQRHFELGGHKSAALAMVQKNCDIYLVTDMEDKLVEKANMVPFHNLQQAVDAAFAQMGEKTAAYVVPVGGSTLPVLE
;
A
#
# COMPACT_ATOMS: atom_id res chain seq x y z
N MET A 1 12.54 -15.16 -27.23
CA MET A 1 13.13 -13.94 -26.59
C MET A 1 13.79 -14.31 -25.29
N GLU A 2 14.96 -13.72 -25.01
CA GLU A 2 15.61 -13.78 -23.70
C GLU A 2 15.13 -12.63 -22.83
N PHE A 3 14.84 -12.92 -21.55
CA PHE A 3 14.48 -11.94 -20.53
C PHE A 3 15.43 -12.04 -19.35
N LYS A 4 15.62 -10.89 -18.66
CA LYS A 4 16.40 -10.80 -17.43
C LYS A 4 15.57 -10.12 -16.35
N ILE A 5 15.45 -10.78 -15.20
CA ILE A 5 14.72 -10.24 -14.05
C ILE A 5 15.56 -10.32 -12.77
N LYS A 6 15.26 -9.46 -11.80
CA LYS A 6 15.96 -9.48 -10.51
C LYS A 6 15.48 -10.65 -9.65
N TYR A 7 16.43 -11.32 -9.03
CA TYR A 7 16.24 -12.37 -8.03
C TYR A 7 17.28 -12.19 -6.94
N TYR A 8 16.86 -11.92 -5.72
CA TYR A 8 17.73 -11.48 -4.63
C TYR A 8 18.61 -10.30 -5.05
N LYS A 9 19.92 -10.47 -5.10
CA LYS A 9 20.89 -9.43 -5.51
C LYS A 9 21.34 -9.58 -6.97
N ASP A 10 20.91 -10.64 -7.64
CA ASP A 10 21.37 -11.04 -8.97
C ASP A 10 20.32 -10.77 -10.06
N LEU A 11 20.76 -10.92 -11.31
CA LEU A 11 19.91 -11.00 -12.48
C LEU A 11 19.88 -12.45 -12.96
N VAL A 12 18.69 -13.01 -13.12
CA VAL A 12 18.47 -14.33 -13.69
C VAL A 12 17.87 -14.22 -15.09
N SER A 13 18.36 -15.04 -16.02
CA SER A 13 17.90 -15.07 -17.40
C SER A 13 17.00 -16.26 -17.64
N PHE A 14 16.05 -16.11 -18.57
CA PHE A 14 15.19 -17.17 -19.06
C PHE A 14 14.71 -16.88 -20.49
N HIS A 15 14.24 -17.90 -21.19
CA HIS A 15 13.77 -17.81 -22.57
C HIS A 15 12.29 -18.17 -22.68
N ILE A 16 11.58 -17.42 -23.52
CA ILE A 16 10.22 -17.74 -23.98
C ILE A 16 10.23 -17.71 -25.50
N PRO A 17 9.56 -18.64 -26.20
CA PRO A 17 9.41 -18.58 -27.68
C PRO A 17 8.74 -17.26 -28.07
N ASP A 18 9.24 -16.60 -29.10
CA ASP A 18 8.82 -15.24 -29.48
C ASP A 18 7.32 -15.10 -29.72
N GLN A 19 6.73 -16.11 -30.37
CA GLN A 19 5.29 -16.16 -30.70
C GLN A 19 4.39 -16.25 -29.45
N ASN A 20 4.93 -16.61 -28.28
CA ASN A 20 4.19 -16.77 -27.04
C ASN A 20 4.24 -15.50 -26.16
N VAL A 21 5.07 -14.51 -26.50
CA VAL A 21 5.25 -13.29 -25.71
C VAL A 21 4.20 -12.26 -26.07
N LEU A 22 3.32 -11.92 -25.11
CA LEU A 22 2.37 -10.81 -25.23
C LEU A 22 3.03 -9.46 -24.94
N GLY A 23 4.02 -9.43 -24.06
CA GLY A 23 4.75 -8.20 -23.72
C GLY A 23 5.60 -8.30 -22.47
N ASN A 24 6.52 -7.35 -22.37
CA ASN A 24 7.33 -7.07 -21.19
C ASN A 24 6.80 -5.81 -20.51
N ILE A 25 6.21 -5.95 -19.32
CA ILE A 25 5.48 -4.89 -18.64
C ILE A 25 6.39 -4.20 -17.63
N LEU A 26 6.87 -3.03 -18.00
CA LEU A 26 7.72 -2.18 -17.17
C LEU A 26 6.99 -0.90 -16.74
N PRO A 27 7.27 -0.35 -15.56
CA PRO A 27 6.77 0.96 -15.18
C PRO A 27 7.34 2.05 -16.11
N ASN A 28 6.65 3.19 -16.20
CA ASN A 28 7.21 4.37 -16.84
C ASN A 28 8.26 4.98 -15.92
N THR A 29 9.16 5.78 -16.50
CA THR A 29 10.10 6.58 -15.71
C THR A 29 9.33 7.70 -15.02
N ALA A 30 9.47 7.83 -13.70
CA ALA A 30 8.94 8.98 -12.99
C ALA A 30 9.71 10.23 -13.43
N PRO A 31 9.01 11.36 -13.70
CA PRO A 31 9.71 12.62 -13.91
C PRO A 31 10.50 12.97 -12.64
N ALA A 32 11.75 13.37 -12.78
CA ALA A 32 12.55 13.82 -11.65
C ALA A 32 11.94 15.13 -11.11
N ALA A 33 11.59 15.19 -9.83
CA ALA A 33 11.35 16.46 -9.17
C ALA A 33 12.66 17.24 -9.08
N VAL A 34 12.63 18.55 -9.32
CA VAL A 34 13.82 19.41 -9.25
C VAL A 34 14.35 19.43 -7.81
N SER A 35 13.44 19.56 -6.82
CA SER A 35 13.73 19.50 -5.39
C SER A 35 12.48 19.03 -4.65
N GLU A 36 12.64 18.12 -3.69
CA GLU A 36 11.52 17.62 -2.88
C GLU A 36 10.86 18.74 -2.06
N ALA A 37 11.67 19.63 -1.49
CA ALA A 37 11.17 20.76 -0.69
C ALA A 37 10.43 21.79 -1.56
N GLU A 38 10.90 22.04 -2.79
CA GLU A 38 10.21 22.94 -3.73
C GLU A 38 8.90 22.35 -4.22
N GLU A 39 8.84 21.04 -4.45
CA GLU A 39 7.60 20.37 -4.84
C GLU A 39 6.53 20.43 -3.74
N VAL A 40 6.93 20.25 -2.47
CA VAL A 40 6.04 20.45 -1.32
C VAL A 40 5.57 21.91 -1.24
N ALA A 41 6.47 22.89 -1.39
CA ALA A 41 6.13 24.30 -1.37
C ALA A 41 5.19 24.68 -2.53
N ARG A 42 5.42 24.14 -3.73
CA ARG A 42 4.52 24.29 -4.87
C ARG A 42 3.11 23.78 -4.53
N ALA A 43 3.01 22.55 -3.98
CA ALA A 43 1.72 21.96 -3.64
C ALA A 43 0.96 22.80 -2.62
N LEU A 44 1.63 23.34 -1.61
CA LEU A 44 1.04 24.20 -0.58
C LEU A 44 0.61 25.58 -1.15
N SER A 45 1.31 26.08 -2.16
CA SER A 45 0.99 27.39 -2.77
C SER A 45 -0.23 27.35 -3.69
N VAL A 46 -0.52 26.17 -4.29
CA VAL A 46 -1.64 25.95 -5.22
C VAL A 46 -2.37 24.67 -4.83
N PRO A 47 -3.13 24.69 -3.73
CA PRO A 47 -3.89 23.53 -3.27
C PRO A 47 -5.07 23.21 -4.20
N PHE A 48 -5.50 21.96 -4.20
CA PHE A 48 -6.66 21.49 -4.97
C PHE A 48 -7.92 21.54 -4.12
N GLY A 49 -8.95 22.24 -4.60
CA GLY A 49 -10.30 22.21 -4.02
C GLY A 49 -10.44 22.95 -2.68
N THR A 50 -9.41 23.69 -2.23
CA THR A 50 -9.43 24.50 -1.00
C THR A 50 -8.63 25.79 -1.19
N PRO A 51 -8.83 26.82 -0.36
CA PRO A 51 -7.86 27.89 -0.15
C PRO A 51 -6.52 27.36 0.38
N ARG A 52 -5.53 28.23 0.51
CA ARG A 52 -4.25 27.89 1.17
C ARG A 52 -4.48 27.54 2.64
N LEU A 53 -3.62 26.69 3.20
CA LEU A 53 -3.74 26.26 4.58
C LEU A 53 -3.75 27.46 5.56
N SER A 54 -2.90 28.46 5.31
CA SER A 54 -2.86 29.71 6.11
C SER A 54 -4.13 30.56 6.05
N GLU A 55 -5.02 30.33 5.09
CA GLU A 55 -6.32 31.02 4.96
C GLU A 55 -7.47 30.22 5.60
N ILE A 56 -7.24 28.95 5.93
CA ILE A 56 -8.22 28.03 6.53
C ILE A 56 -8.15 28.08 8.06
N VAL A 57 -6.93 28.11 8.61
CA VAL A 57 -6.66 28.03 10.06
C VAL A 57 -6.58 29.43 10.70
N ARG A 58 -6.75 29.48 12.02
CA ARG A 58 -6.69 30.73 12.81
C ARG A 58 -5.83 30.56 14.05
N SER A 59 -5.23 31.65 14.53
CA SER A 59 -4.50 31.69 15.79
C SER A 59 -5.38 31.24 16.96
N GLY A 60 -4.84 30.36 17.81
CA GLY A 60 -5.52 29.81 18.98
C GLY A 60 -6.36 28.55 18.71
N GLU A 61 -6.55 28.14 17.45
CA GLU A 61 -7.14 26.82 17.12
C GLU A 61 -6.17 25.70 17.46
N LYS A 62 -6.68 24.60 18.00
CA LYS A 62 -5.92 23.36 18.24
C LYS A 62 -5.83 22.55 16.95
N ILE A 63 -4.62 22.47 16.42
CA ILE A 63 -4.33 21.84 15.15
C ILE A 63 -3.74 20.46 15.39
N VAL A 64 -4.26 19.45 14.69
CA VAL A 64 -3.62 18.14 14.64
C VAL A 64 -3.09 17.85 13.23
N ILE A 65 -1.82 17.42 13.16
CA ILE A 65 -1.20 16.90 11.94
C ILE A 65 -1.08 15.38 12.09
N VAL A 66 -1.87 14.63 11.35
CA VAL A 66 -1.79 13.17 11.35
C VAL A 66 -0.81 12.73 10.27
N THR A 67 0.23 12.01 10.64
CA THR A 67 1.20 11.40 9.72
C THR A 67 1.35 9.90 9.97
N SER A 68 2.04 9.19 9.09
CA SER A 68 2.22 7.75 9.22
C SER A 68 3.35 7.39 10.19
N ASP A 69 3.30 6.17 10.70
CA ASP A 69 4.36 5.56 11.50
C ASP A 69 5.60 5.17 10.69
N ILE A 70 6.63 4.66 11.38
CA ILE A 70 7.92 4.28 10.79
C ILE A 70 7.82 3.19 9.70
N THR A 71 6.72 2.45 9.64
CA THR A 71 6.54 1.37 8.64
C THR A 71 6.19 1.89 7.25
N ARG A 72 5.90 3.19 7.11
CA ARG A 72 5.52 3.82 5.85
C ARG A 72 6.59 4.80 5.37
N PRO A 73 6.92 4.83 4.07
CA PRO A 73 7.96 5.70 3.53
C PRO A 73 7.45 7.15 3.31
N VAL A 74 6.87 7.77 4.34
CA VAL A 74 6.44 9.18 4.26
C VAL A 74 7.60 10.07 4.65
N PRO A 75 8.08 10.98 3.78
CA PRO A 75 9.18 11.88 4.11
C PRO A 75 8.70 13.06 4.99
N SER A 76 8.17 12.74 6.18
CA SER A 76 7.54 13.69 7.10
C SER A 76 8.50 14.80 7.51
N LYS A 77 9.80 14.50 7.64
CA LYS A 77 10.85 15.49 7.94
C LYS A 77 11.04 16.57 6.86
N ILE A 78 10.58 16.33 5.63
CA ILE A 78 10.59 17.33 4.55
C ILE A 78 9.26 18.10 4.53
N ILE A 79 8.16 17.39 4.81
CA ILE A 79 6.80 17.90 4.67
C ILE A 79 6.39 18.76 5.88
N ILE A 80 6.59 18.25 7.09
CA ILE A 80 6.05 18.88 8.31
C ILE A 80 6.61 20.28 8.56
N PRO A 81 7.92 20.57 8.40
CA PRO A 81 8.42 21.93 8.54
C PRO A 81 7.69 22.94 7.64
N ARG A 82 7.37 22.56 6.41
CA ARG A 82 6.65 23.41 5.45
C ARG A 82 5.18 23.63 5.84
N LEU A 83 4.54 22.64 6.46
CA LEU A 83 3.21 22.81 7.02
C LEU A 83 3.23 23.76 8.23
N LEU A 84 4.21 23.62 9.12
CA LEU A 84 4.39 24.53 10.26
C LEU A 84 4.66 25.97 9.79
N ASP A 85 5.44 26.17 8.73
CA ASP A 85 5.64 27.48 8.11
C ASP A 85 4.30 28.08 7.59
N GLU A 86 3.44 27.27 6.97
CA GLU A 86 2.11 27.74 6.52
C GLU A 86 1.18 28.06 7.69
N LEU A 87 1.20 27.25 8.74
CA LEU A 87 0.43 27.51 9.98
C LEU A 87 0.91 28.79 10.67
N GLY A 88 2.23 28.99 10.74
CA GLY A 88 2.82 30.21 11.32
C GLY A 88 2.41 31.50 10.60
N LYS A 89 2.17 31.47 9.28
CA LYS A 89 1.64 32.62 8.52
C LYS A 89 0.26 33.05 8.97
N ALA A 90 -0.54 32.13 9.51
CA ALA A 90 -1.86 32.42 10.09
C ALA A 90 -1.79 32.75 11.59
N GLY A 91 -0.58 32.83 12.17
CA GLY A 91 -0.37 33.11 13.58
C GLY A 91 -0.62 31.94 14.52
N VAL A 92 -0.70 30.70 13.99
CA VAL A 92 -0.78 29.49 14.81
C VAL A 92 0.60 29.24 15.43
N LYS A 93 0.62 28.99 16.75
CA LYS A 93 1.86 28.71 17.48
C LYS A 93 2.14 27.24 17.58
N ASP A 94 3.42 26.85 17.74
CA ASP A 94 3.85 25.48 17.91
C ASP A 94 3.15 24.74 19.08
N GLU A 95 2.84 25.46 20.17
CA GLU A 95 2.12 24.93 21.34
C GLU A 95 0.66 24.54 21.07
N ASP A 96 0.08 25.06 19.98
CA ASP A 96 -1.27 24.74 19.52
C ASP A 96 -1.31 23.60 18.51
N VAL A 97 -0.14 23.08 18.09
CA VAL A 97 -0.02 22.00 17.13
C VAL A 97 0.36 20.69 17.83
N THR A 98 -0.31 19.61 17.48
CA THR A 98 0.07 18.24 17.87
C THR A 98 0.27 17.38 16.64
N ILE A 99 1.41 16.70 16.54
CA ILE A 99 1.69 15.71 15.52
C ILE A 99 1.27 14.34 16.07
N VAL A 100 0.38 13.65 15.35
CA VAL A 100 -0.10 12.33 15.69
C VAL A 100 0.43 11.32 14.66
N PHE A 101 1.16 10.31 15.13
CA PHE A 101 1.56 9.19 14.30
C PHE A 101 0.43 8.16 14.24
N GLY A 102 -0.16 7.97 13.08
CA GLY A 102 -1.24 7.02 12.86
C GLY A 102 -0.71 5.59 12.80
N LEU A 103 -0.79 4.86 13.93
CA LEU A 103 -0.27 3.50 14.06
C LEU A 103 -1.19 2.45 13.42
N GLY A 104 -2.49 2.72 13.32
CA GLY A 104 -3.46 1.69 12.97
C GLY A 104 -3.35 0.50 13.92
N SER A 105 -2.95 -0.65 13.38
CA SER A 105 -2.74 -1.89 14.17
C SER A 105 -1.28 -2.17 14.55
N HIS A 106 -0.37 -1.25 14.28
CA HIS A 106 1.06 -1.42 14.59
C HIS A 106 1.35 -1.13 16.07
N ARG A 107 2.57 -1.50 16.51
CA ARG A 107 3.08 -1.21 17.86
C ARG A 107 3.35 0.29 18.04
N LYS A 108 3.42 0.72 19.29
CA LYS A 108 3.94 2.04 19.64
C LYS A 108 5.39 2.20 19.16
N GLN A 109 5.74 3.42 18.79
CA GLN A 109 7.07 3.79 18.32
C GLN A 109 7.99 4.15 19.51
N THR A 110 9.29 4.03 19.30
CA THR A 110 10.27 4.61 20.23
C THR A 110 10.40 6.12 19.96
N GLU A 111 10.97 6.83 20.92
CA GLU A 111 11.25 8.27 20.77
C GLU A 111 12.20 8.52 19.58
N GLU A 112 13.20 7.66 19.39
CA GLU A 112 14.15 7.76 18.28
C GLU A 112 13.46 7.55 16.93
N GLU A 113 12.48 6.63 16.86
CA GLU A 113 11.67 6.42 15.65
C GLU A 113 10.83 7.66 15.32
N GLN A 114 10.17 8.27 16.31
CA GLN A 114 9.40 9.50 16.15
C GLN A 114 10.30 10.65 15.69
N LYS A 115 11.45 10.87 16.33
CA LYS A 115 12.46 11.86 15.95
C LYS A 115 12.97 11.66 14.51
N SER A 116 13.21 10.40 14.13
CA SER A 116 13.66 10.09 12.76
C SER A 116 12.65 10.46 11.69
N LEU A 117 11.35 10.39 12.02
CA LEU A 117 10.25 10.69 11.10
C LEU A 117 10.05 12.19 10.89
N VAL A 118 10.08 12.99 11.94
CA VAL A 118 9.77 14.43 11.84
C VAL A 118 11.02 15.32 11.89
N GLY A 119 12.15 14.78 12.29
CA GLY A 119 13.40 15.53 12.54
C GLY A 119 13.49 16.10 13.95
N GLU A 120 14.73 16.20 14.47
CA GLU A 120 15.00 16.67 15.85
C GLU A 120 14.43 18.06 16.12
N GLU A 121 14.54 18.97 15.15
CA GLU A 121 14.02 20.35 15.30
C GLU A 121 12.52 20.37 15.53
N VAL A 122 11.74 19.70 14.68
CA VAL A 122 10.27 19.62 14.81
C VAL A 122 9.89 18.91 16.09
N TYR A 123 10.54 17.79 16.40
CA TYR A 123 10.26 17.02 17.61
C TYR A 123 10.46 17.82 18.90
N SER A 124 11.46 18.73 18.92
CA SER A 124 11.72 19.60 20.09
C SER A 124 10.73 20.76 20.25
N ARG A 125 10.07 21.18 19.16
CA ARG A 125 9.19 22.35 19.11
C ARG A 125 7.71 21.98 19.27
N VAL A 126 7.29 20.83 18.74
CA VAL A 126 5.88 20.47 18.60
C VAL A 126 5.61 19.16 19.34
N LYS A 127 4.49 19.08 20.03
CA LYS A 127 4.06 17.86 20.72
C LYS A 127 3.87 16.73 19.71
N CYS A 128 4.56 15.60 19.93
CA CYS A 128 4.48 14.39 19.09
C CYS A 128 3.91 13.23 19.93
N VAL A 129 2.91 12.53 19.41
CA VAL A 129 2.27 11.38 20.09
C VAL A 129 1.91 10.28 19.10
N ASP A 130 1.98 9.04 19.54
CA ASP A 130 1.38 7.92 18.84
C ASP A 130 -0.13 7.89 19.04
N SER A 131 -0.89 7.47 18.03
CA SER A 131 -2.32 7.18 18.20
C SER A 131 -2.52 6.02 19.17
N ASP A 132 -3.62 6.05 19.93
CA ASP A 132 -3.99 4.98 20.85
C ASP A 132 -5.36 4.42 20.45
N PRO A 133 -5.44 3.15 19.99
CA PRO A 133 -6.70 2.54 19.57
C PRO A 133 -7.67 2.27 20.74
N GLU A 134 -7.20 2.37 21.99
CA GLU A 134 -8.04 2.21 23.19
C GLU A 134 -8.59 3.55 23.70
N ASP A 135 -8.02 4.69 23.30
CA ASP A 135 -8.52 6.04 23.64
C ASP A 135 -9.20 6.71 22.44
N CYS A 136 -10.34 6.15 22.03
CA CYS A 136 -11.10 6.65 20.89
C CYS A 136 -12.46 7.22 21.29
N VAL A 137 -12.93 8.20 20.53
CA VAL A 137 -14.28 8.75 20.59
C VAL A 137 -15.12 8.09 19.49
N HIS A 138 -16.28 7.55 19.85
CA HIS A 138 -17.26 7.01 18.91
C HIS A 138 -18.05 8.16 18.26
N LEU A 139 -17.96 8.30 16.94
CA LEU A 139 -18.61 9.39 16.18
C LEU A 139 -19.81 8.91 15.37
N GLY A 140 -19.93 7.59 15.13
CA GLY A 140 -21.02 6.99 14.37
C GLY A 140 -20.62 5.68 13.70
N VAL A 141 -21.41 5.25 12.72
CA VAL A 141 -21.21 3.98 12.01
C VAL A 141 -21.44 4.19 10.53
N CYS A 142 -20.46 3.78 9.69
CA CYS A 142 -20.59 3.80 8.23
C CYS A 142 -21.68 2.83 7.74
N ARG A 143 -22.16 3.04 6.51
CA ARG A 143 -23.22 2.23 5.89
C ARG A 143 -22.90 0.73 5.85
N ASN A 144 -21.64 0.34 5.72
CA ASN A 144 -21.23 -1.06 5.74
C ASN A 144 -21.02 -1.63 7.16
N GLY A 145 -21.41 -0.88 8.21
CA GLY A 145 -21.33 -1.32 9.59
C GLY A 145 -19.96 -1.12 10.25
N THR A 146 -19.06 -0.36 9.64
CA THR A 146 -17.78 0.00 10.22
C THR A 146 -17.95 1.15 11.22
N PRO A 147 -17.60 0.98 12.52
CA PRO A 147 -17.67 2.07 13.47
C PRO A 147 -16.61 3.16 13.15
N VAL A 148 -16.98 4.40 13.35
CA VAL A 148 -16.09 5.55 13.22
C VAL A 148 -15.64 5.94 14.62
N ASP A 149 -14.65 5.21 15.13
CA ASP A 149 -14.01 5.43 16.43
C ASP A 149 -12.64 6.05 16.18
N ILE A 150 -12.48 7.31 16.58
CA ILE A 150 -11.28 8.09 16.25
C ILE A 150 -10.54 8.46 17.53
N PHE A 151 -9.21 8.32 17.50
CA PHE A 151 -8.31 8.70 18.61
C PHE A 151 -8.68 10.09 19.14
N ARG A 152 -8.92 10.19 20.45
CA ARG A 152 -9.47 11.37 21.12
C ARG A 152 -8.76 12.66 20.74
N THR A 153 -7.42 12.68 20.75
CA THR A 153 -6.63 13.86 20.37
C THR A 153 -6.99 14.37 18.96
N VAL A 154 -7.28 13.47 18.03
CA VAL A 154 -7.68 13.82 16.66
C VAL A 154 -9.15 14.21 16.58
N ALA A 155 -10.01 13.52 17.31
CA ALA A 155 -11.46 13.78 17.32
C ALA A 155 -11.78 15.17 17.89
N GLU A 156 -11.08 15.57 18.96
CA GLU A 156 -11.35 16.81 19.71
C GLU A 156 -10.57 18.06 19.20
N ALA A 157 -9.71 17.91 18.19
CA ALA A 157 -9.00 19.04 17.59
C ALA A 157 -9.95 19.96 16.81
N ASP A 158 -9.63 21.26 16.74
CA ASP A 158 -10.38 22.21 15.93
C ASP A 158 -10.12 22.00 14.44
N ARG A 159 -8.86 21.71 14.06
CA ARG A 159 -8.43 21.47 12.67
C ARG A 159 -7.62 20.19 12.52
N ARG A 160 -7.82 19.51 11.39
CA ARG A 160 -7.15 18.25 11.04
C ARG A 160 -6.46 18.36 9.70
N ILE A 161 -5.15 18.12 9.71
CA ILE A 161 -4.29 18.09 8.52
C ILE A 161 -3.74 16.67 8.39
N LEU A 162 -3.89 16.03 7.23
CA LEU A 162 -3.40 14.68 7.00
C LEU A 162 -2.19 14.67 6.08
N VAL A 163 -1.16 13.95 6.46
CA VAL A 163 0.08 13.77 5.70
C VAL A 163 0.25 12.30 5.37
N GLY A 164 0.55 11.98 4.12
CA GLY A 164 0.76 10.60 3.71
C GLY A 164 1.38 10.44 2.33
N ASN A 165 1.88 9.25 2.04
CA ASN A 165 2.25 8.87 0.68
C ASN A 165 1.11 8.11 0.00
N VAL A 166 1.02 8.25 -1.31
CA VAL A 166 0.09 7.50 -2.14
C VAL A 166 0.84 6.38 -2.84
N GLU A 167 0.43 5.15 -2.54
CA GLU A 167 0.90 3.91 -3.16
C GLU A 167 -0.31 3.02 -3.46
N TYR A 168 -0.16 2.02 -4.31
CA TYR A 168 -1.18 0.99 -4.45
C TYR A 168 -1.36 0.20 -3.16
N HIS A 169 -2.62 0.00 -2.79
CA HIS A 169 -2.99 -0.80 -1.63
C HIS A 169 -3.89 -1.95 -2.07
N TYR A 170 -3.49 -3.18 -1.80
CA TYR A 170 -4.04 -4.39 -2.40
C TYR A 170 -5.54 -4.65 -2.12
N PHE A 171 -6.18 -3.97 -1.15
CA PHE A 171 -7.63 -4.00 -0.98
C PHE A 171 -8.29 -2.61 -0.85
N ALA A 172 -7.59 -1.58 -0.39
CA ALA A 172 -8.16 -0.22 -0.27
C ALA A 172 -7.94 0.64 -1.53
N GLY A 173 -7.45 0.05 -2.61
CA GLY A 173 -7.10 0.73 -3.86
C GLY A 173 -5.78 1.48 -3.76
N TYR A 174 -5.75 2.54 -2.95
CA TYR A 174 -4.57 3.38 -2.70
C TYR A 174 -4.41 3.67 -1.20
N SER A 175 -3.19 4.00 -0.79
CA SER A 175 -2.91 4.65 0.51
C SER A 175 -3.15 6.17 0.42
N GLY A 176 -2.90 6.90 1.48
CA GLY A 176 -3.12 8.35 1.57
C GLY A 176 -4.59 8.76 1.74
N GLY A 177 -4.85 10.06 1.70
CA GLY A 177 -6.18 10.63 1.92
C GLY A 177 -6.74 10.30 3.29
N MET A 178 -8.05 10.04 3.34
CA MET A 178 -8.78 9.67 4.56
C MET A 178 -8.27 8.39 5.23
N LYS A 179 -7.35 7.65 4.59
CA LYS A 179 -6.72 6.47 5.20
C LYS A 179 -5.85 6.81 6.42
N ALA A 180 -5.42 8.05 6.58
CA ALA A 180 -4.77 8.53 7.79
C ALA A 180 -5.76 8.61 8.99
N ILE A 181 -7.04 8.84 8.73
CA ILE A 181 -8.12 8.76 9.74
C ILE A 181 -8.50 7.30 9.96
N MET A 182 -9.00 6.64 8.93
CA MET A 182 -9.39 5.23 8.98
C MET A 182 -8.53 4.40 8.02
N PRO A 183 -7.70 3.51 8.50
CA PRO A 183 -7.54 3.00 9.87
C PRO A 183 -6.48 3.72 10.73
N GLY A 184 -5.80 4.76 10.21
CA GLY A 184 -4.57 5.29 10.80
C GLY A 184 -4.69 5.66 12.29
N VAL A 185 -5.76 6.33 12.68
CA VAL A 185 -6.02 6.76 14.06
C VAL A 185 -7.34 6.22 14.60
N SER A 186 -7.75 5.02 14.14
CA SER A 186 -9.03 4.39 14.53
C SER A 186 -8.84 3.28 15.55
N SER A 187 -9.95 2.88 16.20
CA SER A 187 -9.99 1.75 17.12
C SER A 187 -9.71 0.41 16.43
N ARG A 188 -9.32 -0.61 17.20
CA ARG A 188 -9.15 -1.98 16.67
C ARG A 188 -10.44 -2.53 16.08
N ALA A 189 -11.59 -2.22 16.69
CA ALA A 189 -12.90 -2.63 16.19
C ALA A 189 -13.21 -2.03 14.82
N ALA A 190 -12.92 -0.73 14.62
CA ALA A 190 -13.07 -0.04 13.34
C ALA A 190 -12.16 -0.66 12.25
N ILE A 191 -10.90 -0.92 12.59
CA ILE A 191 -9.94 -1.55 11.67
C ILE A 191 -10.42 -2.94 11.25
N GLN A 192 -10.86 -3.78 12.19
CA GLN A 192 -11.36 -5.12 11.90
C GLN A 192 -12.62 -5.09 11.03
N ALA A 193 -13.58 -4.23 11.37
CA ALA A 193 -14.83 -4.11 10.63
C ALA A 193 -14.63 -3.65 9.19
N ASN A 194 -13.73 -2.67 8.97
CA ASN A 194 -13.39 -2.21 7.62
C ASN A 194 -12.61 -3.28 6.84
N HIS A 195 -11.57 -3.84 7.43
CA HIS A 195 -10.62 -4.71 6.73
C HIS A 195 -11.17 -6.10 6.39
N LYS A 196 -12.19 -6.62 7.12
CA LYS A 196 -12.86 -7.86 6.72
C LYS A 196 -13.50 -7.80 5.32
N ASN A 197 -13.80 -6.58 4.84
CA ASN A 197 -14.34 -6.35 3.49
C ASN A 197 -13.30 -6.53 2.37
N MET A 198 -12.04 -6.85 2.70
CA MET A 198 -10.97 -7.07 1.74
C MET A 198 -11.21 -8.19 0.73
N ILE A 199 -12.14 -9.10 1.04
CA ILE A 199 -12.51 -10.20 0.15
C ILE A 199 -13.51 -9.80 -0.94
N HIS A 200 -14.11 -8.61 -0.84
CA HIS A 200 -15.06 -8.12 -1.84
C HIS A 200 -14.37 -7.98 -3.21
N PRO A 201 -15.05 -8.37 -4.33
CA PRO A 201 -14.45 -8.28 -5.67
C PRO A 201 -13.96 -6.89 -6.06
N GLY A 202 -14.55 -5.81 -5.54
CA GLY A 202 -14.12 -4.43 -5.73
C GLY A 202 -12.91 -4.02 -4.89
N ALA A 203 -12.51 -4.81 -3.89
CA ALA A 203 -11.40 -4.51 -3.00
C ALA A 203 -10.06 -4.97 -3.62
N PHE A 204 -9.47 -4.16 -4.50
CA PHE A 204 -8.19 -4.45 -5.14
C PHE A 204 -7.35 -3.21 -5.40
N ALA A 205 -6.07 -3.43 -5.68
CA ALA A 205 -5.10 -2.37 -5.91
C ALA A 205 -5.50 -1.47 -7.09
N GLY A 206 -5.42 -0.16 -6.89
CA GLY A 206 -5.75 0.82 -7.92
C GLY A 206 -7.25 1.02 -8.19
N ASN A 207 -8.14 0.41 -7.39
CA ASN A 207 -9.58 0.58 -7.50
C ASN A 207 -10.14 1.44 -6.37
N LEU A 208 -10.84 2.51 -6.74
CA LEU A 208 -11.52 3.43 -5.84
C LEU A 208 -13.06 3.34 -5.96
N LYS A 209 -13.57 2.60 -6.94
CA LYS A 209 -14.99 2.52 -7.23
C LYS A 209 -15.56 1.18 -6.80
N ASP A 210 -16.77 1.21 -6.22
CA ASP A 210 -17.43 -0.01 -5.73
C ASP A 210 -16.51 -0.87 -4.84
N ASN A 211 -15.70 -0.21 -4.00
CA ASN A 211 -14.75 -0.82 -3.08
C ASN A 211 -15.19 -0.54 -1.64
N PRO A 212 -15.83 -1.50 -0.95
CA PRO A 212 -16.42 -1.26 0.36
C PRO A 212 -15.40 -0.87 1.44
N VAL A 213 -14.15 -1.30 1.28
CA VAL A 213 -13.07 -0.85 2.17
C VAL A 213 -12.78 0.64 1.98
N ARG A 214 -12.71 1.09 0.73
CA ARG A 214 -12.48 2.51 0.38
C ARG A 214 -13.70 3.37 0.69
N ASP A 215 -14.89 2.85 0.44
CA ASP A 215 -16.14 3.56 0.69
C ASP A 215 -16.26 3.94 2.18
N ASP A 216 -16.02 3.02 3.12
CA ASP A 216 -16.01 3.30 4.57
C ASP A 216 -14.91 4.30 4.95
N ILE A 217 -13.71 4.17 4.38
CA ILE A 217 -12.60 5.09 4.64
C ILE A 217 -12.97 6.53 4.25
N GLU A 218 -13.67 6.71 3.14
CA GLU A 218 -14.06 8.04 2.67
C GLU A 218 -15.34 8.53 3.35
N GLU A 219 -16.26 7.65 3.67
CA GLU A 219 -17.49 7.97 4.44
C GLU A 219 -17.16 8.44 5.87
N ALA A 220 -16.01 8.07 6.43
CA ALA A 220 -15.57 8.62 7.71
C ALA A 220 -15.53 10.16 7.72
N ALA A 221 -15.38 10.82 6.55
CA ALA A 221 -15.44 12.28 6.42
C ALA A 221 -16.83 12.87 6.72
N ASP A 222 -17.90 12.08 6.67
CA ASP A 222 -19.25 12.51 7.04
C ASP A 222 -19.40 12.66 8.56
N PHE A 223 -18.50 12.05 9.35
CA PHE A 223 -18.51 12.04 10.82
C PHE A 223 -17.42 12.93 11.43
N ILE A 224 -16.32 13.14 10.70
CA ILE A 224 -15.21 13.97 11.17
C ILE A 224 -14.64 14.79 10.00
N SER A 225 -14.68 16.11 10.14
CA SER A 225 -14.13 17.02 9.11
C SER A 225 -12.60 16.88 9.04
N VAL A 226 -12.07 16.88 7.82
CA VAL A 226 -10.65 17.02 7.54
C VAL A 226 -10.45 18.28 6.71
N ASP A 227 -9.67 19.22 7.23
CA ASP A 227 -9.57 20.57 6.65
C ASP A 227 -8.60 20.64 5.49
N PHE A 228 -7.53 19.81 5.54
CA PHE A 228 -6.47 19.83 4.55
C PHE A 228 -5.70 18.53 4.50
N ILE A 229 -5.21 18.14 3.33
CA ILE A 229 -4.23 17.06 3.21
C ILE A 229 -3.00 17.51 2.45
N LEU A 230 -1.86 16.86 2.70
CA LEU A 230 -0.69 16.86 1.84
C LEU A 230 -0.27 15.42 1.58
N ASN A 231 -0.47 14.98 0.35
CA ASN A 231 -0.11 13.65 -0.09
C ASN A 231 1.01 13.70 -1.12
N VAL A 232 1.96 12.77 -1.00
CA VAL A 232 3.09 12.66 -1.93
C VAL A 232 3.05 11.32 -2.66
N ALA A 233 3.50 11.32 -3.92
CA ALA A 233 3.85 10.12 -4.66
C ALA A 233 5.37 10.07 -4.80
N LEU A 234 5.97 8.91 -4.51
CA LEU A 234 7.41 8.74 -4.46
C LEU A 234 7.93 8.06 -5.73
N ASP A 235 9.18 8.40 -6.10
CA ASP A 235 9.92 7.69 -7.13
C ASP A 235 10.49 6.35 -6.63
N ASN A 236 11.20 5.62 -7.51
CA ASN A 236 11.83 4.35 -7.18
C ASN A 236 12.96 4.46 -6.14
N HIS A 237 13.45 5.69 -5.87
CA HIS A 237 14.45 6.00 -4.85
C HIS A 237 13.83 6.53 -3.55
N LYS A 238 12.50 6.45 -3.42
CA LYS A 238 11.70 6.96 -2.28
C LYS A 238 11.80 8.48 -2.09
N ARG A 239 12.10 9.23 -3.15
CA ARG A 239 12.09 10.70 -3.15
C ARG A 239 10.72 11.19 -3.62
N ILE A 240 10.31 12.36 -3.16
CA ILE A 240 9.06 13.00 -3.61
C ILE A 240 9.16 13.30 -5.11
N ALA A 241 8.35 12.63 -5.91
CA ALA A 241 8.21 12.90 -7.33
C ALA A 241 7.03 13.81 -7.64
N PHE A 242 6.02 13.85 -6.76
CA PHE A 242 4.84 14.70 -6.87
C PHE A 242 4.22 14.92 -5.49
N ALA A 243 3.76 16.13 -5.25
CA ALA A 243 2.97 16.48 -4.07
C ALA A 243 1.63 17.08 -4.47
N ALA A 244 0.56 16.69 -3.77
CA ALA A 244 -0.77 17.25 -3.91
C ALA A 244 -1.30 17.66 -2.53
N ALA A 245 -1.72 18.91 -2.41
CA ALA A 245 -2.24 19.46 -1.18
C ALA A 245 -3.66 20.02 -1.39
N GLY A 246 -4.46 20.12 -0.33
CA GLY A 246 -5.80 20.70 -0.38
C GLY A 246 -6.91 19.79 0.12
N HIS A 247 -8.04 19.76 -0.59
CA HIS A 247 -9.24 18.99 -0.22
C HIS A 247 -8.92 17.48 -0.15
N PRO A 248 -9.37 16.75 0.90
CA PRO A 248 -9.01 15.36 1.16
C PRO A 248 -9.23 14.42 -0.02
N VAL A 249 -10.30 14.60 -0.76
CA VAL A 249 -10.61 13.76 -1.92
C VAL A 249 -9.88 14.26 -3.17
N GLU A 250 -9.96 15.56 -3.50
CA GLU A 250 -9.42 16.08 -4.76
C GLU A 250 -7.89 15.97 -4.82
N ALA A 251 -7.19 16.40 -3.77
CA ALA A 251 -5.74 16.28 -3.70
C ALA A 251 -5.29 14.81 -3.72
N HIS A 252 -5.99 13.91 -3.01
CA HIS A 252 -5.71 12.49 -3.06
C HIS A 252 -5.87 11.92 -4.48
N ARG A 253 -6.94 12.26 -5.18
CA ARG A 253 -7.16 11.81 -6.58
C ARG A 253 -6.08 12.31 -7.54
N LYS A 254 -5.56 13.53 -7.33
CA LYS A 254 -4.42 14.05 -8.12
C LYS A 254 -3.16 13.22 -7.90
N ALA A 255 -2.86 12.85 -6.65
CA ALA A 255 -1.73 11.99 -6.32
C ALA A 255 -1.91 10.56 -6.88
N CYS A 256 -3.11 9.98 -6.80
CA CYS A 256 -3.44 8.68 -7.41
C CYS A 256 -3.24 8.72 -8.94
N ALA A 257 -3.75 9.76 -9.60
CA ALA A 257 -3.61 9.91 -11.05
C ALA A 257 -2.15 10.07 -11.49
N PHE A 258 -1.31 10.72 -10.68
CA PHE A 258 0.12 10.80 -10.92
C PHE A 258 0.79 9.43 -10.78
N LEU A 259 0.46 8.68 -9.72
CA LEU A 259 0.96 7.32 -9.50
C LEU A 259 0.60 6.40 -10.67
N ASP A 260 -0.64 6.48 -11.15
CA ASP A 260 -1.14 5.68 -12.26
C ASP A 260 -0.35 5.94 -13.55
N LYS A 261 0.02 7.18 -13.85
CA LYS A 261 0.85 7.50 -15.03
C LYS A 261 2.19 6.79 -15.02
N ILE A 262 2.75 6.52 -13.86
CA ILE A 262 4.07 5.87 -13.71
C ILE A 262 3.91 4.36 -13.69
N TYR A 263 3.04 3.82 -12.84
CA TYR A 263 3.07 2.42 -12.45
C TYR A 263 1.92 1.58 -13.01
N LYS A 264 0.80 2.19 -13.46
CA LYS A 264 -0.32 1.47 -14.06
C LYS A 264 -0.07 1.20 -15.53
N LYS A 265 -0.27 -0.05 -15.94
CA LYS A 265 -0.06 -0.50 -17.32
C LYS A 265 -1.29 -1.21 -17.83
N LYS A 266 -1.91 -0.67 -18.87
CA LYS A 266 -3.03 -1.31 -19.52
C LYS A 266 -2.56 -2.41 -20.45
N VAL A 267 -3.23 -3.55 -20.40
CA VAL A 267 -3.02 -4.71 -21.28
C VAL A 267 -4.34 -5.14 -21.89
N LYS A 268 -4.30 -5.61 -23.15
CA LYS A 268 -5.51 -5.91 -23.94
C LYS A 268 -6.24 -7.17 -23.52
N LYS A 269 -5.53 -8.16 -22.96
CA LYS A 269 -6.11 -9.44 -22.57
C LYS A 269 -5.31 -10.07 -21.42
N ALA A 270 -5.95 -10.95 -20.66
CA ALA A 270 -5.26 -11.79 -19.70
C ALA A 270 -4.39 -12.83 -20.40
N ALA A 271 -3.28 -13.22 -19.77
CA ALA A 271 -2.37 -14.23 -20.25
C ALA A 271 -2.63 -15.60 -19.61
N ASP A 272 -2.17 -16.65 -20.26
CA ASP A 272 -2.14 -17.99 -19.71
C ASP A 272 -1.06 -18.12 -18.64
N ILE A 273 0.09 -17.47 -18.86
CA ILE A 273 1.22 -17.45 -17.94
C ILE A 273 1.61 -15.99 -17.66
N VAL A 274 1.87 -15.67 -16.41
CA VAL A 274 2.50 -14.40 -16.01
C VAL A 274 3.76 -14.69 -15.21
N ILE A 275 4.91 -14.23 -15.71
CA ILE A 275 6.20 -14.35 -15.04
C ILE A 275 6.48 -13.02 -14.34
N VAL A 276 6.58 -13.02 -13.01
CA VAL A 276 6.78 -11.82 -12.21
C VAL A 276 7.98 -11.93 -11.29
N SER A 277 8.84 -10.92 -11.29
CA SER A 277 9.83 -10.70 -10.23
C SER A 277 9.30 -9.67 -9.24
N THR A 278 9.56 -9.89 -7.97
CA THR A 278 9.27 -8.90 -6.91
C THR A 278 10.14 -7.64 -7.04
N GLY A 279 11.22 -7.73 -7.81
CA GLY A 279 12.21 -6.65 -8.01
C GLY A 279 13.51 -6.85 -7.22
N GLY A 280 13.74 -8.06 -6.66
CA GLY A 280 14.92 -8.45 -5.91
C GLY A 280 14.95 -7.90 -4.47
N TYR A 281 16.12 -8.06 -3.81
CA TYR A 281 16.35 -7.63 -2.43
C TYR A 281 16.11 -6.12 -2.23
N PRO A 282 15.44 -5.70 -1.13
CA PRO A 282 14.88 -6.53 -0.06
C PRO A 282 13.43 -6.96 -0.27
N LYS A 283 12.83 -6.73 -1.44
CA LYS A 283 11.40 -6.98 -1.71
C LYS A 283 11.06 -8.46 -1.82
N ASP A 284 12.06 -9.32 -2.04
CA ASP A 284 11.93 -10.77 -2.20
C ASP A 284 12.52 -11.57 -1.02
N ILE A 285 12.82 -10.90 0.09
CA ILE A 285 13.51 -11.53 1.24
C ILE A 285 12.67 -12.63 1.90
N ASN A 286 11.34 -12.50 1.87
CA ASN A 286 10.39 -13.47 2.39
C ASN A 286 9.05 -13.44 1.64
N LEU A 287 8.23 -14.47 1.84
CA LEU A 287 6.95 -14.62 1.15
C LEU A 287 5.94 -13.52 1.53
N TYR A 288 5.97 -13.03 2.77
CA TYR A 288 5.11 -11.93 3.23
C TYR A 288 5.32 -10.65 2.42
N GLN A 289 6.57 -10.36 2.02
CA GLN A 289 6.88 -9.22 1.15
C GLN A 289 6.55 -9.52 -0.32
N ALA A 290 6.87 -10.72 -0.79
CA ALA A 290 6.63 -11.14 -2.17
C ALA A 290 5.14 -11.13 -2.54
N GLN A 291 4.24 -11.37 -1.57
CA GLN A 291 2.79 -11.39 -1.76
C GLN A 291 2.26 -10.09 -2.42
N LYS A 292 2.88 -8.94 -2.19
CA LYS A 292 2.48 -7.67 -2.84
C LYS A 292 2.59 -7.74 -4.37
N SER A 293 3.64 -8.39 -4.88
CA SER A 293 3.85 -8.54 -6.32
C SER A 293 2.86 -9.53 -6.94
N ILE A 294 2.55 -10.60 -6.21
CA ILE A 294 1.53 -11.58 -6.59
C ILE A 294 0.18 -10.88 -6.74
N ASP A 295 -0.19 -10.07 -5.76
CA ASP A 295 -1.47 -9.36 -5.76
C ASP A 295 -1.57 -8.31 -6.88
N ASN A 296 -0.49 -7.58 -7.15
CA ASN A 296 -0.47 -6.56 -8.19
C ASN A 296 -0.70 -7.13 -9.60
N VAL A 297 -0.23 -8.35 -9.90
CA VAL A 297 -0.32 -8.93 -11.24
C VAL A 297 -1.49 -9.91 -11.42
N LYS A 298 -2.25 -10.21 -10.36
CA LYS A 298 -3.35 -11.20 -10.39
C LYS A 298 -4.39 -10.95 -11.47
N HIS A 299 -4.61 -9.67 -11.83
CA HIS A 299 -5.67 -9.27 -12.77
C HIS A 299 -5.35 -9.58 -14.23
N ILE A 300 -4.10 -9.89 -14.55
CA ILE A 300 -3.67 -10.20 -15.92
C ILE A 300 -3.37 -11.67 -16.14
N VAL A 301 -3.56 -12.51 -15.13
CA VAL A 301 -3.57 -13.98 -15.26
C VAL A 301 -5.01 -14.42 -15.48
N ARG A 302 -5.27 -15.23 -16.50
CA ARG A 302 -6.62 -15.76 -16.70
C ARG A 302 -6.97 -16.82 -15.64
N LYS A 303 -8.25 -17.09 -15.46
CA LYS A 303 -8.69 -18.20 -14.61
C LYS A 303 -8.13 -19.53 -15.12
N GLY A 304 -7.54 -20.32 -14.23
CA GLY A 304 -6.85 -21.58 -14.55
C GLY A 304 -5.51 -21.37 -15.28
N GLY A 305 -4.95 -20.15 -15.25
CA GLY A 305 -3.59 -19.87 -15.72
C GLY A 305 -2.52 -20.14 -14.65
N ILE A 306 -1.28 -19.82 -14.97
CA ILE A 306 -0.12 -20.02 -14.08
C ILE A 306 0.57 -18.68 -13.83
N MET A 307 0.87 -18.40 -12.57
CA MET A 307 1.72 -17.27 -12.16
C MET A 307 3.07 -17.83 -11.71
N ILE A 308 4.15 -17.47 -12.40
CA ILE A 308 5.52 -17.82 -12.01
C ILE A 308 6.10 -16.62 -11.26
N VAL A 309 6.40 -16.81 -9.98
CA VAL A 309 6.90 -15.77 -9.08
C VAL A 309 8.37 -16.00 -8.78
N ALA A 310 9.23 -15.08 -9.17
CA ALA A 310 10.65 -15.11 -8.82
C ALA A 310 10.87 -14.29 -7.53
N ALA A 311 11.11 -14.99 -6.43
CA ALA A 311 11.32 -14.40 -5.11
C ALA A 311 12.17 -15.35 -4.23
N SER A 312 13.33 -14.89 -3.77
CA SER A 312 14.29 -15.73 -3.03
C SER A 312 13.72 -16.30 -1.73
N CYS A 313 12.94 -15.53 -1.01
CA CYS A 313 12.26 -15.91 0.26
C CYS A 313 13.19 -16.60 1.28
N ARG A 314 14.44 -16.15 1.39
CA ARG A 314 15.47 -16.75 2.27
C ARG A 314 15.09 -16.70 3.76
N GLU A 315 14.22 -15.78 4.16
CA GLU A 315 13.65 -15.71 5.50
C GLU A 315 12.30 -16.45 5.61
N GLY A 316 12.02 -17.36 4.69
CA GLY A 316 10.82 -18.17 4.70
C GLY A 316 9.54 -17.34 4.58
N TYR A 317 8.60 -17.56 5.50
CA TYR A 317 7.33 -16.82 5.51
C TYR A 317 7.47 -15.34 5.90
N GLY A 318 8.44 -14.97 6.74
CA GLY A 318 8.74 -13.58 7.12
C GLY A 318 7.77 -12.93 8.11
N SER A 319 6.79 -13.67 8.62
CA SER A 319 5.87 -13.24 9.68
C SER A 319 5.29 -14.47 10.38
N ASP A 320 5.34 -14.48 11.71
CA ASP A 320 4.87 -15.60 12.52
C ASP A 320 3.36 -15.82 12.33
N VAL A 321 2.57 -14.75 12.31
CA VAL A 321 1.11 -14.85 12.11
C VAL A 321 0.79 -15.34 10.71
N PHE A 322 1.48 -14.84 9.67
CA PHE A 322 1.30 -15.32 8.31
C PHE A 322 1.64 -16.80 8.18
N GLY A 323 2.77 -17.22 8.75
CA GLY A 323 3.19 -18.63 8.79
C GLY A 323 2.25 -19.51 9.60
N LYS A 324 1.76 -19.04 10.77
CA LYS A 324 0.75 -19.70 11.57
C LYS A 324 -0.52 -19.97 10.75
N TRP A 325 -1.01 -18.97 10.02
CA TRP A 325 -2.20 -19.12 9.18
C TRP A 325 -2.02 -20.16 8.08
N ILE A 326 -0.87 -20.15 7.38
CA ILE A 326 -0.54 -21.15 6.36
C ILE A 326 -0.49 -22.57 6.95
N ASN A 327 0.09 -22.72 8.14
CA ASN A 327 0.22 -24.02 8.80
C ASN A 327 -1.10 -24.52 9.43
N THR A 328 -2.00 -23.62 9.83
CA THR A 328 -3.28 -23.95 10.47
C THR A 328 -4.37 -24.24 9.46
N TYR A 329 -4.47 -23.44 8.41
CA TYR A 329 -5.52 -23.54 7.39
C TYR A 329 -4.95 -24.11 6.10
N SER A 330 -5.19 -25.40 5.88
CA SER A 330 -4.52 -26.21 4.84
C SER A 330 -4.92 -25.80 3.42
N THR A 331 -6.10 -25.24 3.24
CA THR A 331 -6.61 -24.87 1.92
C THR A 331 -6.80 -23.36 1.75
N PRO A 332 -6.73 -22.84 0.51
CA PRO A 332 -7.07 -21.44 0.24
C PRO A 332 -8.50 -21.07 0.70
N GLY A 333 -9.45 -22.00 0.60
CA GLY A 333 -10.83 -21.78 1.04
C GLY A 333 -10.93 -21.47 2.54
N GLU A 334 -10.31 -22.30 3.37
CA GLU A 334 -10.29 -22.13 4.83
C GLU A 334 -9.70 -20.78 5.25
N ARG A 335 -8.62 -20.33 4.60
CA ARG A 335 -8.00 -19.04 4.88
C ARG A 335 -8.90 -17.84 4.53
N ILE A 336 -9.69 -17.98 3.45
CA ILE A 336 -10.66 -16.96 3.05
C ILE A 336 -11.85 -16.94 4.00
N GLU A 337 -12.35 -18.09 4.43
CA GLU A 337 -13.45 -18.18 5.40
C GLU A 337 -13.04 -17.62 6.76
N GLU A 338 -11.83 -17.93 7.21
CA GLU A 338 -11.35 -17.45 8.51
C GLU A 338 -11.20 -15.92 8.55
N ILE A 339 -10.66 -15.28 7.50
CA ILE A 339 -10.51 -13.83 7.49
C ILE A 339 -11.87 -13.08 7.53
N GLN A 340 -12.94 -13.72 7.05
CA GLN A 340 -14.29 -13.18 7.16
C GLN A 340 -14.81 -13.20 8.59
N ARG A 341 -14.45 -14.25 9.35
CA ARG A 341 -14.86 -14.43 10.74
C ARG A 341 -14.01 -13.59 11.67
N HIS A 342 -12.70 -13.61 11.43
CA HIS A 342 -11.72 -12.98 12.29
C HIS A 342 -10.59 -12.35 11.49
N PHE A 343 -10.56 -11.00 11.48
CA PHE A 343 -9.43 -10.29 10.89
C PHE A 343 -8.23 -10.33 11.85
N GLU A 344 -7.11 -10.88 11.38
CA GLU A 344 -5.83 -10.88 12.10
C GLU A 344 -4.75 -10.26 11.21
N LEU A 345 -4.01 -9.28 11.78
CA LEU A 345 -2.88 -8.66 11.06
C LEU A 345 -1.79 -9.71 10.82
N GLY A 346 -1.38 -9.86 9.57
CA GLY A 346 -0.52 -10.97 9.12
C GLY A 346 -1.34 -12.08 8.46
N GLY A 347 -2.40 -12.60 9.10
CA GLY A 347 -3.33 -13.57 8.54
C GLY A 347 -4.04 -13.06 7.28
N HIS A 348 -4.38 -11.78 7.24
CA HIS A 348 -5.00 -11.14 6.06
C HIS A 348 -4.16 -11.28 4.77
N LYS A 349 -2.83 -11.34 4.86
CA LYS A 349 -1.99 -11.61 3.68
C LYS A 349 -2.04 -13.06 3.23
N SER A 350 -2.21 -14.00 4.16
CA SER A 350 -2.44 -15.41 3.83
C SER A 350 -3.79 -15.58 3.10
N ALA A 351 -4.82 -14.88 3.53
CA ALA A 351 -6.10 -14.84 2.83
C ALA A 351 -6.00 -14.17 1.45
N ALA A 352 -5.25 -13.06 1.33
CA ALA A 352 -5.00 -12.42 0.03
C ALA A 352 -4.27 -13.34 -0.95
N LEU A 353 -3.26 -14.10 -0.50
CA LEU A 353 -2.60 -15.12 -1.30
C LEU A 353 -3.61 -16.21 -1.73
N ALA A 354 -4.43 -16.67 -0.80
CA ALA A 354 -5.47 -17.67 -1.05
C ALA A 354 -6.49 -17.22 -2.11
N MET A 355 -6.86 -15.94 -2.13
CA MET A 355 -7.74 -15.36 -3.16
C MET A 355 -7.14 -15.45 -4.56
N VAL A 356 -5.82 -15.28 -4.71
CA VAL A 356 -5.13 -15.46 -6.00
C VAL A 356 -5.14 -16.95 -6.39
N GLN A 357 -4.84 -17.83 -5.46
CA GLN A 357 -4.78 -19.28 -5.66
C GLN A 357 -6.12 -19.91 -6.06
N LYS A 358 -7.26 -19.29 -5.75
CA LYS A 358 -8.58 -19.72 -6.27
C LYS A 358 -8.72 -19.52 -7.79
N ASN A 359 -7.88 -18.69 -8.38
CA ASN A 359 -7.98 -18.30 -9.79
C ASN A 359 -6.85 -18.87 -10.66
N CYS A 360 -5.67 -19.07 -10.11
CA CYS A 360 -4.50 -19.56 -10.87
C CYS A 360 -3.54 -20.35 -9.98
N ASP A 361 -2.75 -21.24 -10.60
CA ASP A 361 -1.65 -21.89 -9.93
C ASP A 361 -0.49 -20.92 -9.76
N ILE A 362 0.23 -21.03 -8.64
CA ILE A 362 1.42 -20.22 -8.36
C ILE A 362 2.64 -21.15 -8.31
N TYR A 363 3.57 -20.91 -9.23
CA TYR A 363 4.90 -21.53 -9.25
C TYR A 363 5.86 -20.54 -8.57
N LEU A 364 6.47 -20.94 -7.47
CA LEU A 364 7.41 -20.09 -6.75
C LEU A 364 8.85 -20.52 -7.03
N VAL A 365 9.59 -19.67 -7.73
CA VAL A 365 11.04 -19.85 -7.90
C VAL A 365 11.72 -19.21 -6.71
N THR A 366 12.36 -20.03 -5.85
CA THR A 366 12.76 -19.61 -4.51
C THR A 366 13.92 -20.42 -3.92
N ASP A 367 14.57 -19.85 -2.89
CA ASP A 367 15.53 -20.53 -2.01
C ASP A 367 14.85 -21.14 -0.76
N MET A 368 13.54 -20.99 -0.64
CA MET A 368 12.73 -21.52 0.46
C MET A 368 12.59 -23.05 0.35
N GLU A 369 12.49 -23.74 1.48
CA GLU A 369 12.28 -25.20 1.49
C GLU A 369 10.96 -25.59 0.81
N ASP A 370 10.99 -26.63 -0.03
CA ASP A 370 9.85 -27.13 -0.80
C ASP A 370 8.61 -27.37 0.05
N LYS A 371 8.78 -28.02 1.19
CA LYS A 371 7.69 -28.31 2.14
C LYS A 371 6.94 -27.06 2.63
N LEU A 372 7.63 -25.92 2.77
CA LEU A 372 7.02 -24.67 3.19
C LEU A 372 6.24 -24.05 2.01
N VAL A 373 6.78 -24.17 0.80
CA VAL A 373 6.11 -23.72 -0.44
C VAL A 373 4.83 -24.52 -0.69
N GLU A 374 4.90 -25.84 -0.59
CA GLU A 374 3.77 -26.77 -0.75
C GLU A 374 2.68 -26.52 0.29
N LYS A 375 3.04 -26.28 1.56
CA LYS A 375 2.08 -25.90 2.62
C LYS A 375 1.37 -24.58 2.31
N ALA A 376 2.05 -23.67 1.61
CA ALA A 376 1.42 -22.42 1.14
C ALA A 376 0.57 -22.64 -0.12
N ASN A 377 0.33 -23.89 -0.56
CA ASN A 377 -0.40 -24.28 -1.76
C ASN A 377 0.22 -23.68 -3.04
N MET A 378 1.53 -23.73 -3.15
CA MET A 378 2.30 -23.33 -4.33
C MET A 378 3.22 -24.47 -4.80
N VAL A 379 3.67 -24.39 -6.02
CA VAL A 379 4.60 -25.38 -6.60
C VAL A 379 6.03 -24.82 -6.51
N PRO A 380 6.96 -25.51 -5.80
CA PRO A 380 8.33 -25.04 -5.65
C PRO A 380 9.18 -25.27 -6.92
N PHE A 381 10.04 -24.29 -7.22
CA PHE A 381 11.09 -24.38 -8.22
C PHE A 381 12.35 -23.67 -7.70
N HIS A 382 13.53 -24.20 -8.07
CA HIS A 382 14.83 -23.58 -7.75
C HIS A 382 15.52 -23.01 -9.00
N ASN A 383 14.92 -23.16 -10.16
CA ASN A 383 15.42 -22.64 -11.42
C ASN A 383 14.26 -22.01 -12.21
N LEU A 384 14.45 -20.76 -12.64
CA LEU A 384 13.40 -20.01 -13.34
C LEU A 384 13.05 -20.61 -14.71
N GLN A 385 14.06 -21.06 -15.48
CA GLN A 385 13.79 -21.69 -16.77
C GLN A 385 12.99 -22.99 -16.62
N GLN A 386 13.32 -23.80 -15.63
CA GLN A 386 12.56 -25.04 -15.35
C GLN A 386 11.10 -24.73 -14.99
N ALA A 387 10.84 -23.69 -14.22
CA ALA A 387 9.47 -23.25 -13.91
C ALA A 387 8.72 -22.79 -15.17
N VAL A 388 9.39 -22.06 -16.06
CA VAL A 388 8.84 -21.63 -17.36
C VAL A 388 8.55 -22.85 -18.23
N ASP A 389 9.49 -23.76 -18.39
CA ASP A 389 9.32 -24.95 -19.22
C ASP A 389 8.17 -25.84 -18.71
N ALA A 390 8.08 -26.04 -17.40
CA ALA A 390 6.98 -26.78 -16.77
C ALA A 390 5.61 -26.12 -17.01
N ALA A 391 5.54 -24.79 -16.88
CA ALA A 391 4.31 -24.05 -17.13
C ALA A 391 3.87 -24.14 -18.60
N PHE A 392 4.79 -24.02 -19.55
CA PHE A 392 4.49 -24.19 -20.97
C PHE A 392 4.09 -25.63 -21.31
N ALA A 393 4.73 -26.63 -20.70
CA ALA A 393 4.35 -28.04 -20.87
C ALA A 393 2.91 -28.31 -20.38
N GLN A 394 2.51 -27.72 -19.25
CA GLN A 394 1.16 -27.84 -18.70
C GLN A 394 0.10 -27.08 -19.53
N MET A 395 0.43 -25.87 -20.01
CA MET A 395 -0.52 -25.00 -20.70
C MET A 395 -0.60 -25.25 -22.22
N GLY A 396 0.42 -25.88 -22.83
CA GLY A 396 0.49 -26.22 -24.25
C GLY A 396 1.14 -25.14 -25.13
N GLU A 397 1.34 -25.46 -26.39
CA GLU A 397 2.14 -24.68 -27.35
C GLU A 397 1.58 -23.29 -27.70
N LYS A 398 0.25 -23.12 -27.64
CA LYS A 398 -0.42 -21.82 -27.95
C LYS A 398 -0.51 -20.86 -26.77
N THR A 399 0.25 -21.13 -25.73
CA THR A 399 0.26 -20.38 -24.49
C THR A 399 0.77 -18.95 -24.68
N ALA A 400 0.08 -17.98 -24.12
CA ALA A 400 0.44 -16.57 -24.18
C ALA A 400 0.97 -16.11 -22.81
N ALA A 401 2.10 -15.39 -22.81
CA ALA A 401 2.79 -15.00 -21.58
C ALA A 401 3.10 -13.50 -21.49
N TYR A 402 2.95 -12.92 -20.29
CA TYR A 402 3.54 -11.62 -19.91
C TYR A 402 4.75 -11.81 -19.01
N VAL A 403 5.70 -10.90 -19.15
CA VAL A 403 6.83 -10.74 -18.20
C VAL A 403 6.67 -9.43 -17.47
N VAL A 404 6.72 -9.46 -16.12
CA VAL A 404 6.62 -8.28 -15.24
C VAL A 404 7.87 -8.21 -14.34
N PRO A 405 8.95 -7.54 -14.78
CA PRO A 405 10.24 -7.55 -14.09
C PRO A 405 10.24 -6.86 -12.72
N VAL A 406 9.25 -6.01 -12.43
CA VAL A 406 9.16 -5.23 -11.18
C VAL A 406 7.72 -5.23 -10.66
N GLY A 407 7.21 -6.41 -10.31
CA GLY A 407 5.83 -6.61 -9.86
C GLY A 407 5.46 -5.84 -8.59
N GLY A 408 6.43 -5.60 -7.69
CA GLY A 408 6.19 -4.85 -6.45
C GLY A 408 5.78 -3.38 -6.64
N SER A 409 6.04 -2.79 -7.82
CA SER A 409 5.68 -1.39 -8.14
C SER A 409 4.75 -1.28 -9.34
N THR A 410 4.73 -2.28 -10.24
CA THR A 410 3.93 -2.24 -11.48
C THR A 410 2.54 -2.80 -11.22
N LEU A 411 1.51 -2.09 -11.66
CA LEU A 411 0.12 -2.53 -11.62
C LEU A 411 -0.41 -2.71 -13.05
N PRO A 412 -0.29 -3.91 -13.64
CA PRO A 412 -0.94 -4.18 -14.91
C PRO A 412 -2.45 -4.41 -14.70
N VAL A 413 -3.26 -3.82 -15.60
CA VAL A 413 -4.72 -3.91 -15.57
C VAL A 413 -5.26 -4.19 -16.96
N LEU A 414 -6.35 -4.92 -17.06
CA LEU A 414 -7.09 -5.12 -18.31
C LEU A 414 -7.74 -3.79 -18.76
N GLU A 415 -7.75 -3.54 -20.09
CA GLU A 415 -8.43 -2.40 -20.69
C GLU A 415 -9.93 -2.45 -20.51
#